data_0d38e48cc9254f8024f4d5e734e699ea
#
_entry.id   0d38e48cc9254f8024f4d5e734e699ea
#
_cell.length_a   1.000
_cell.length_b   1.000
_cell.length_c   1.000
_cell.angle_alpha   90.00
_cell.angle_beta   90.00
_cell.angle_gamma   90.00
#
_symmetry.space_group_name_H-M   'P 1'
#
loop_
_entity.id
_entity.type
_entity.pdbx_description
1 polymer ?
#
loop_
_entity_poly.entity_id
_entity_poly.type
_entity_poly.pdbx_seq_one_letter_code
_entity_poly.pdbx_strand_id
1 'polypeptide(L)'
;DSLKILDRTVKFAKELQELTGGKVPVVGSFSIVHSDRERFFEDHSALLKKYLQHGVEITPQWLPPIAWYFGGSIGLNVMNQYKDVEYLRRHELGVCMDICHLILGRNYYNFSAGDIIDNLKNQIKHIHIADAAGIDGEGLAIGDGDPENIALIEQILHYDCLKVIEVWQGHLDNGAGFKKALVKLAEIYESQ
;
A
#
# COMPACT_ATOMS: atom_id res chain seq x y z
N ASP A 1 23.20 -2.19 3.27
CA ASP A 1 22.98 -1.28 2.13
C ASP A 1 21.58 -0.68 2.10
N SER A 2 20.51 -1.39 2.52
CA SER A 2 19.12 -0.89 2.52
C SER A 2 18.95 0.39 3.37
N LEU A 3 19.59 0.48 4.54
CA LEU A 3 19.54 1.70 5.36
C LEU A 3 20.16 2.90 4.67
N LYS A 4 21.24 2.71 3.89
CA LYS A 4 21.84 3.81 3.11
C LYS A 4 20.90 4.29 2.00
N ILE A 5 20.17 3.37 1.37
CA ILE A 5 19.16 3.73 0.37
C ILE A 5 18.05 4.53 1.05
N LEU A 6 17.56 4.06 2.18
CA LEU A 6 16.51 4.74 2.95
C LEU A 6 16.95 6.16 3.38
N ASP A 7 18.17 6.31 3.91
CA ASP A 7 18.73 7.63 4.28
C ASP A 7 18.78 8.60 3.08
N ARG A 8 19.17 8.09 1.89
CA ARG A 8 19.19 8.90 0.66
C ARG A 8 17.78 9.27 0.20
N THR A 9 16.82 8.35 0.29
CA THR A 9 15.41 8.61 -0.05
C THR A 9 14.82 9.66 0.90
N VAL A 10 15.09 9.56 2.19
CA VAL A 10 14.63 10.54 3.19
C VAL A 10 15.25 11.92 2.91
N LYS A 11 16.54 11.98 2.57
CA LYS A 11 17.18 13.25 2.20
C LYS A 11 16.50 13.87 0.97
N PHE A 12 16.24 13.07 -0.06
CA PHE A 12 15.57 13.52 -1.28
C PHE A 12 14.12 13.99 -0.98
N ALA A 13 13.38 13.26 -0.15
CA ALA A 13 12.04 13.67 0.26
C ALA A 13 12.04 15.03 0.98
N LYS A 14 13.05 15.31 1.83
CA LYS A 14 13.20 16.62 2.48
C LYS A 14 13.45 17.74 1.47
N GLU A 15 14.35 17.52 0.52
CA GLU A 15 14.63 18.48 -0.54
C GLU A 15 13.36 18.80 -1.35
N LEU A 16 12.55 17.77 -1.65
CA LEU A 16 11.26 17.97 -2.31
C LEU A 16 10.25 18.71 -1.43
N GLN A 17 10.19 18.44 -0.13
CA GLN A 17 9.34 19.19 0.81
C GLN A 17 9.69 20.68 0.86
N GLU A 18 10.99 20.99 0.87
CA GLU A 18 11.48 22.39 0.83
C GLU A 18 11.08 23.08 -0.48
N LEU A 19 11.18 22.37 -1.62
CA LEU A 19 10.83 22.93 -2.93
C LEU A 19 9.31 23.12 -3.13
N THR A 20 8.50 22.18 -2.62
CA THR A 20 7.05 22.18 -2.85
C THR A 20 6.25 22.87 -1.75
N GLY A 21 6.85 23.08 -0.58
CA GLY A 21 6.16 23.57 0.61
C GLY A 21 5.16 22.58 1.21
N GLY A 22 5.11 21.35 0.70
CA GLY A 22 4.17 20.30 1.12
C GLY A 22 4.87 19.09 1.74
N LYS A 23 4.09 18.22 2.39
CA LYS A 23 4.58 16.93 2.87
C LYS A 23 4.79 15.98 1.69
N VAL A 24 5.93 15.30 1.67
CA VAL A 24 6.25 14.25 0.69
C VAL A 24 6.27 12.92 1.43
N PRO A 25 5.26 12.07 1.27
CA PRO A 25 5.26 10.74 1.88
C PRO A 25 6.29 9.84 1.22
N VAL A 26 6.93 8.99 2.00
CA VAL A 26 7.81 7.93 1.50
C VAL A 26 7.14 6.60 1.75
N VAL A 27 6.89 5.85 0.71
CA VAL A 27 6.35 4.48 0.82
C VAL A 27 7.50 3.49 0.79
N GLY A 28 7.49 2.55 1.72
CA GLY A 28 8.51 1.51 1.81
C GLY A 28 7.93 0.11 1.79
N SER A 29 8.35 -0.70 0.83
CA SER A 29 8.03 -2.14 0.81
C SER A 29 9.05 -2.88 1.69
N PHE A 30 8.72 -3.06 2.97
CA PHE A 30 9.57 -3.79 3.92
C PHE A 30 9.24 -5.28 3.88
N SER A 31 9.58 -5.92 2.75
CA SER A 31 9.19 -7.29 2.42
C SER A 31 10.22 -8.32 2.85
N ILE A 32 10.64 -8.32 4.07
CA ILE A 32 11.57 -9.36 4.48
C ILE A 32 10.79 -10.63 4.83
N VAL A 33 11.34 -11.77 4.44
CA VAL A 33 10.99 -13.09 4.97
C VAL A 33 11.35 -13.10 6.46
N HIS A 34 10.52 -12.48 7.26
CA HIS A 34 10.72 -12.45 8.71
C HIS A 34 9.90 -13.57 9.33
N SER A 35 10.55 -14.43 10.09
CA SER A 35 9.89 -15.52 10.82
C SER A 35 9.25 -15.04 12.13
N ASP A 36 9.73 -13.94 12.68
CA ASP A 36 9.28 -13.34 13.93
C ASP A 36 8.59 -11.99 13.65
N ARG A 37 7.25 -11.99 13.70
CA ARG A 37 6.42 -10.82 13.44
C ARG A 37 6.58 -9.74 14.51
N GLU A 38 6.61 -10.10 15.79
CA GLU A 38 6.77 -9.16 16.91
C GLU A 38 8.05 -8.35 16.72
N ARG A 39 9.17 -9.04 16.54
CA ARG A 39 10.47 -8.41 16.31
C ARG A 39 10.49 -7.55 15.06
N PHE A 40 9.81 -7.98 13.97
CA PHE A 40 9.69 -7.16 12.77
C PHE A 40 9.08 -5.81 13.08
N PHE A 41 7.93 -5.79 13.78
CA PHE A 41 7.24 -4.53 14.09
C PHE A 41 8.00 -3.68 15.11
N GLU A 42 8.66 -4.27 16.09
CA GLU A 42 9.51 -3.55 17.04
C GLU A 42 10.66 -2.82 16.35
N ASP A 43 11.46 -3.56 15.55
CA ASP A 43 12.63 -3.02 14.85
C ASP A 43 12.21 -1.94 13.85
N HIS A 44 11.16 -2.15 13.06
CA HIS A 44 10.68 -1.17 12.08
C HIS A 44 10.03 0.04 12.74
N SER A 45 9.25 -0.16 13.81
CA SER A 45 8.66 0.94 14.57
C SER A 45 9.71 1.92 15.07
N ALA A 46 10.78 1.42 15.68
CA ALA A 46 11.86 2.26 16.17
C ALA A 46 12.53 3.06 15.02
N LEU A 47 12.78 2.39 13.90
CA LEU A 47 13.37 2.99 12.71
C LEU A 47 12.47 4.08 12.09
N LEU A 48 11.20 3.79 11.88
CA LEU A 48 10.26 4.71 11.23
C LEU A 48 9.98 5.94 12.10
N LYS A 49 9.85 5.75 13.42
CA LYS A 49 9.70 6.87 14.38
C LYS A 49 10.92 7.80 14.40
N LYS A 50 12.12 7.27 14.21
CA LYS A 50 13.33 8.09 14.05
C LYS A 50 13.22 9.04 12.86
N TYR A 51 12.80 8.54 11.69
CA TYR A 51 12.65 9.39 10.50
C TYR A 51 11.52 10.41 10.63
N LEU A 52 10.42 10.03 11.26
CA LEU A 52 9.31 10.93 11.56
C LEU A 52 9.76 12.12 12.43
N GLN A 53 10.61 11.88 13.44
CA GLN A 53 11.21 12.95 14.25
C GLN A 53 12.06 13.93 13.41
N HIS A 54 12.57 13.47 12.26
CA HIS A 54 13.29 14.30 11.31
C HIS A 54 12.39 14.92 10.22
N GLY A 55 11.07 14.83 10.36
CA GLY A 55 10.09 15.50 9.49
C GLY A 55 9.74 14.74 8.21
N VAL A 56 10.13 13.47 8.08
CA VAL A 56 9.73 12.62 6.95
C VAL A 56 8.94 11.43 7.45
N GLU A 57 7.71 11.31 7.00
CA GLU A 57 6.86 10.15 7.28
C GLU A 57 7.14 9.05 6.26
N ILE A 58 7.56 7.90 6.77
CA ILE A 58 7.74 6.69 5.97
C ILE A 58 6.61 5.74 6.35
N THR A 59 5.80 5.38 5.37
CA THR A 59 4.68 4.46 5.53
C THR A 59 5.04 3.09 4.95
N PRO A 60 5.07 2.02 5.76
CA PRO A 60 5.17 0.68 5.22
C PRO A 60 3.95 0.37 4.35
N GLN A 61 4.20 -0.27 3.21
CA GLN A 61 3.16 -0.71 2.28
C GLN A 61 2.52 -2.00 2.78
N TRP A 62 1.19 -2.10 2.69
CA TRP A 62 0.48 -3.37 2.78
C TRP A 62 0.86 -4.24 1.59
N LEU A 63 1.31 -5.48 1.84
CA LEU A 63 1.96 -6.33 0.87
C LEU A 63 1.04 -7.46 0.38
N PRO A 64 1.29 -8.03 -0.81
CA PRO A 64 0.58 -9.23 -1.25
C PRO A 64 1.04 -10.45 -0.44
N PRO A 65 0.27 -11.53 -0.39
CA PRO A 65 0.69 -12.77 0.26
C PRO A 65 1.84 -13.46 -0.47
N ILE A 66 1.90 -13.29 -1.79
CA ILE A 66 2.93 -13.84 -2.67
C ILE A 66 3.49 -12.71 -3.51
N ALA A 67 4.79 -12.52 -3.46
CA ALA A 67 5.50 -11.57 -4.32
C ALA A 67 6.23 -12.33 -5.43
N TRP A 68 6.14 -11.81 -6.66
CA TRP A 68 6.80 -12.36 -7.83
C TRP A 68 8.09 -11.62 -8.11
N TYR A 69 9.17 -12.37 -8.26
CA TYR A 69 10.49 -11.85 -8.59
C TYR A 69 11.05 -12.56 -9.82
N PHE A 70 12.08 -11.99 -10.43
CA PHE A 70 12.79 -12.64 -11.51
C PHE A 70 13.33 -14.00 -11.06
N GLY A 71 12.74 -15.07 -11.60
CA GLY A 71 13.13 -16.45 -11.31
C GLY A 71 12.28 -17.18 -10.27
N GLY A 72 11.17 -16.59 -9.79
CA GLY A 72 10.24 -17.31 -8.91
C GLY A 72 9.34 -16.41 -8.08
N SER A 73 8.68 -17.03 -7.11
CA SER A 73 7.81 -16.34 -6.16
C SER A 73 8.25 -16.62 -4.73
N ILE A 74 7.89 -15.73 -3.81
CA ILE A 74 8.16 -15.86 -2.39
C ILE A 74 6.89 -15.51 -1.59
N GLY A 75 6.58 -16.34 -0.60
CA GLY A 75 5.54 -16.03 0.37
C GLY A 75 6.00 -14.95 1.35
N LEU A 76 5.20 -13.91 1.52
CA LEU A 76 5.43 -12.85 2.49
C LEU A 76 4.63 -13.14 3.77
N ASN A 77 5.25 -12.88 4.93
CA ASN A 77 4.68 -13.27 6.22
C ASN A 77 4.25 -12.09 7.10
N VAL A 78 4.51 -10.86 6.66
CA VAL A 78 4.22 -9.62 7.41
C VAL A 78 3.60 -8.57 6.51
N MET A 79 2.84 -7.66 7.08
CA MET A 79 2.15 -6.58 6.39
C MET A 79 1.12 -7.07 5.35
N ASN A 80 0.50 -8.24 5.57
CA ASN A 80 -0.47 -8.82 4.63
C ASN A 80 -1.55 -9.71 5.28
N GLN A 81 -1.61 -9.75 6.62
CA GLN A 81 -2.56 -10.60 7.34
C GLN A 81 -3.35 -9.79 8.36
N TYR A 82 -4.55 -10.23 8.68
CA TYR A 82 -5.41 -9.56 9.65
C TYR A 82 -4.72 -9.29 11.01
N LYS A 83 -3.88 -10.20 11.46
CA LYS A 83 -3.10 -10.02 12.69
C LYS A 83 -2.09 -8.87 12.67
N ASP A 84 -1.68 -8.40 11.48
CA ASP A 84 -0.79 -7.24 11.35
C ASP A 84 -1.47 -5.93 11.76
N VAL A 85 -2.81 -5.89 11.72
CA VAL A 85 -3.62 -4.74 12.16
C VAL A 85 -3.35 -4.39 13.63
N GLU A 86 -3.26 -5.40 14.50
CA GLU A 86 -2.98 -5.19 15.91
C GLU A 86 -1.61 -4.56 16.14
N TYR A 87 -0.60 -5.04 15.42
CA TYR A 87 0.76 -4.50 15.52
C TYR A 87 0.86 -3.06 15.01
N LEU A 88 0.25 -2.76 13.85
CA LEU A 88 0.20 -1.40 13.32
C LEU A 88 -0.44 -0.42 14.30
N ARG A 89 -1.52 -0.83 14.94
CA ARG A 89 -2.21 -0.02 15.96
C ARG A 89 -1.39 0.13 17.23
N ARG A 90 -0.83 -0.97 17.77
CA ARG A 90 -0.02 -0.98 18.99
C ARG A 90 1.21 -0.08 18.85
N HIS A 91 1.85 -0.12 17.70
CA HIS A 91 3.05 0.67 17.43
C HIS A 91 2.74 2.06 16.84
N GLU A 92 1.46 2.41 16.63
CA GLU A 92 1.00 3.68 16.06
C GLU A 92 1.68 3.99 14.71
N LEU A 93 1.85 2.98 13.88
CA LEU A 93 2.48 3.12 12.56
C LEU A 93 1.46 3.56 11.52
N GLY A 94 1.84 4.55 10.71
CA GLY A 94 1.15 4.84 9.45
C GLY A 94 1.36 3.70 8.46
N VAL A 95 0.40 3.51 7.55
CA VAL A 95 0.45 2.49 6.50
C VAL A 95 0.08 3.07 5.15
N CYS A 96 0.79 2.68 4.11
CA CYS A 96 0.33 2.79 2.75
C CYS A 96 -0.57 1.58 2.46
N MET A 97 -1.87 1.80 2.38
CA MET A 97 -2.82 0.74 2.05
C MET A 97 -2.82 0.51 0.54
N ASP A 98 -2.25 -0.60 0.13
CA ASP A 98 -2.32 -1.05 -1.24
C ASP A 98 -3.56 -1.94 -1.42
N ILE A 99 -4.51 -1.45 -2.19
CA ILE A 99 -5.81 -2.11 -2.36
C ILE A 99 -5.69 -3.39 -3.16
N CYS A 100 -4.85 -3.40 -4.19
CA CYS A 100 -4.57 -4.60 -4.95
C CYS A 100 -4.02 -5.71 -4.04
N HIS A 101 -3.01 -5.40 -3.25
CA HIS A 101 -2.41 -6.35 -2.31
C HIS A 101 -3.38 -6.80 -1.22
N LEU A 102 -4.24 -5.89 -0.75
CA LEU A 102 -5.27 -6.23 0.23
C LEU A 102 -6.29 -7.22 -0.34
N ILE A 103 -6.72 -7.03 -1.60
CA ILE A 103 -7.60 -7.95 -2.32
C ILE A 103 -6.94 -9.32 -2.48
N LEU A 104 -5.70 -9.38 -2.94
CA LEU A 104 -4.94 -10.63 -3.06
C LEU A 104 -4.82 -11.34 -1.70
N GLY A 105 -4.56 -10.57 -0.63
CA GLY A 105 -4.52 -11.07 0.75
C GLY A 105 -5.87 -11.63 1.22
N ARG A 106 -6.97 -10.92 0.94
CA ARG A 106 -8.34 -11.38 1.21
C ARG A 106 -8.60 -12.74 0.55
N ASN A 107 -8.27 -12.84 -0.74
CA ASN A 107 -8.50 -14.05 -1.51
C ASN A 107 -7.64 -15.24 -1.04
N TYR A 108 -6.41 -14.97 -0.59
CA TYR A 108 -5.48 -15.99 -0.15
C TYR A 108 -5.73 -16.46 1.29
N TYR A 109 -6.00 -15.53 2.22
CA TYR A 109 -6.16 -15.82 3.65
C TYR A 109 -7.62 -15.88 4.12
N ASN A 110 -8.59 -15.54 3.26
CA ASN A 110 -10.02 -15.52 3.55
C ASN A 110 -10.39 -14.62 4.74
N PHE A 111 -9.91 -13.37 4.75
CA PHE A 111 -10.30 -12.36 5.72
C PHE A 111 -11.21 -11.28 5.10
N SER A 112 -11.87 -10.47 5.94
CA SER A 112 -12.62 -9.29 5.49
C SER A 112 -11.67 -8.12 5.22
N ALA A 113 -11.54 -7.71 3.95
CA ALA A 113 -10.74 -6.56 3.56
C ALA A 113 -11.32 -5.24 4.11
N GLY A 114 -12.65 -5.09 4.11
CA GLY A 114 -13.34 -3.95 4.69
C GLY A 114 -13.03 -3.78 6.17
N ASP A 115 -13.02 -4.87 6.95
CA ASP A 115 -12.70 -4.81 8.38
C ASP A 115 -11.26 -4.35 8.62
N ILE A 116 -10.31 -4.73 7.75
CA ILE A 116 -8.92 -4.24 7.86
C ILE A 116 -8.88 -2.73 7.62
N ILE A 117 -9.55 -2.22 6.58
CA ILE A 117 -9.63 -0.79 6.28
C ILE A 117 -10.24 -0.04 7.47
N ASP A 118 -11.38 -0.51 7.99
CA ASP A 118 -12.07 0.14 9.11
C ASP A 118 -11.22 0.16 10.38
N ASN A 119 -10.54 -0.93 10.68
CA ASN A 119 -9.66 -1.03 11.84
C ASN A 119 -8.39 -0.17 11.71
N LEU A 120 -7.91 0.10 10.50
CA LEU A 120 -6.72 0.89 10.22
C LEU A 120 -7.02 2.32 9.74
N LYS A 121 -8.29 2.77 9.79
CA LYS A 121 -8.70 4.08 9.25
C LYS A 121 -7.84 5.27 9.71
N ASN A 122 -7.34 5.25 10.93
CA ASN A 122 -6.50 6.31 11.49
C ASN A 122 -5.00 6.16 11.11
N GLN A 123 -4.59 4.96 10.72
CA GLN A 123 -3.24 4.59 10.32
C GLN A 123 -3.01 4.73 8.81
N ILE A 124 -4.06 4.68 7.98
CA ILE A 124 -3.94 4.86 6.53
C ILE A 124 -3.50 6.30 6.24
N LYS A 125 -2.29 6.45 5.67
CA LYS A 125 -1.66 7.74 5.33
C LYS A 125 -1.49 7.93 3.83
N HIS A 126 -1.51 6.85 3.09
CA HIS A 126 -1.36 6.81 1.65
C HIS A 126 -2.10 5.60 1.09
N ILE A 127 -2.58 5.67 -0.14
CA ILE A 127 -3.30 4.58 -0.78
C ILE A 127 -2.73 4.35 -2.18
N HIS A 128 -2.40 3.10 -2.48
CA HIS A 128 -2.19 2.64 -3.84
C HIS A 128 -3.47 1.98 -4.35
N ILE A 129 -3.87 2.32 -5.57
CA ILE A 129 -5.11 1.83 -6.17
C ILE A 129 -4.81 1.12 -7.48
N ALA A 130 -5.04 -0.18 -7.49
CA ALA A 130 -5.20 -1.01 -8.66
C ALA A 130 -6.21 -2.11 -8.34
N ASP A 131 -6.74 -2.76 -9.35
CA ASP A 131 -7.60 -3.91 -9.17
C ASP A 131 -6.80 -5.21 -9.13
N ALA A 132 -7.45 -6.30 -8.73
CA ALA A 132 -6.85 -7.62 -8.64
C ALA A 132 -7.86 -8.72 -8.94
N ALA A 133 -7.36 -9.90 -9.33
CA ALA A 133 -8.18 -11.08 -9.54
C ALA A 133 -7.50 -12.34 -8.97
N GLY A 134 -8.28 -13.22 -8.35
CA GLY A 134 -7.76 -14.44 -7.76
C GLY A 134 -6.71 -14.17 -6.68
N ILE A 135 -5.61 -14.92 -6.69
CA ILE A 135 -4.53 -14.82 -5.68
C ILE A 135 -3.22 -14.24 -6.23
N ASP A 136 -3.13 -14.02 -7.53
CA ASP A 136 -1.91 -13.63 -8.25
C ASP A 136 -2.15 -12.64 -9.41
N GLY A 137 -3.39 -12.27 -9.68
CA GLY A 137 -3.74 -11.26 -10.69
C GLY A 137 -3.55 -9.85 -10.17
N GLU A 138 -2.29 -9.41 -10.05
CA GLU A 138 -1.88 -8.13 -9.48
C GLU A 138 -1.90 -7.00 -10.50
N GLY A 139 -2.24 -5.79 -10.06
CA GLY A 139 -2.04 -4.55 -10.81
C GLY A 139 -2.98 -4.34 -11.98
N LEU A 140 -4.18 -4.88 -11.94
CA LEU A 140 -5.19 -4.73 -12.99
C LEU A 140 -5.76 -3.30 -13.01
N ALA A 141 -6.22 -2.87 -14.20
CA ALA A 141 -6.99 -1.63 -14.27
C ALA A 141 -8.32 -1.80 -13.52
N ILE A 142 -8.79 -0.72 -12.91
CA ILE A 142 -10.03 -0.72 -12.11
C ILE A 142 -11.21 -1.22 -12.96
N GLY A 143 -11.88 -2.26 -12.48
CA GLY A 143 -12.98 -2.95 -13.14
C GLY A 143 -12.57 -4.13 -14.02
N ASP A 144 -11.27 -4.48 -14.09
CA ASP A 144 -10.76 -5.68 -14.75
C ASP A 144 -10.56 -6.86 -13.78
N GLY A 145 -10.66 -6.61 -12.48
CA GLY A 145 -10.61 -7.64 -11.44
C GLY A 145 -11.96 -8.25 -11.12
N ASP A 146 -12.05 -8.84 -9.93
CA ASP A 146 -13.28 -9.47 -9.46
C ASP A 146 -14.37 -8.40 -9.17
N PRO A 147 -15.63 -8.59 -9.59
CA PRO A 147 -16.67 -7.56 -9.49
C PRO A 147 -16.92 -7.01 -8.08
N GLU A 148 -16.72 -7.82 -7.05
CA GLU A 148 -16.88 -7.43 -5.65
C GLU A 148 -15.81 -6.44 -5.15
N ASN A 149 -14.72 -6.25 -5.89
CA ASN A 149 -13.66 -5.31 -5.52
C ASN A 149 -14.12 -3.86 -5.61
N ILE A 150 -15.11 -3.56 -6.46
CA ILE A 150 -15.62 -2.19 -6.66
C ILE A 150 -16.11 -1.59 -5.33
N ALA A 151 -16.83 -2.35 -4.51
CA ALA A 151 -17.31 -1.87 -3.22
C ALA A 151 -16.16 -1.50 -2.26
N LEU A 152 -15.04 -2.25 -2.31
CA LEU A 152 -13.86 -1.95 -1.52
C LEU A 152 -13.13 -0.69 -2.02
N ILE A 153 -13.02 -0.54 -3.34
CA ILE A 153 -12.44 0.65 -3.98
C ILE A 153 -13.29 1.88 -3.65
N GLU A 154 -14.60 1.76 -3.71
CA GLU A 154 -15.55 2.81 -3.32
C GLU A 154 -15.33 3.25 -1.86
N GLN A 155 -15.21 2.30 -0.93
CA GLN A 155 -14.96 2.59 0.48
C GLN A 155 -13.74 3.48 0.69
N ILE A 156 -12.64 3.24 -0.04
CA ILE A 156 -11.39 3.97 0.15
C ILE A 156 -11.34 5.34 -0.54
N LEU A 157 -12.21 5.61 -1.50
CA LEU A 157 -12.20 6.90 -2.20
C LEU A 157 -12.50 8.07 -1.26
N HIS A 158 -13.23 7.84 -0.16
CA HIS A 158 -13.57 8.85 0.84
C HIS A 158 -12.44 9.19 1.82
N TYR A 159 -11.32 8.47 1.79
CA TYR A 159 -10.21 8.76 2.71
C TYR A 159 -9.49 10.03 2.28
N ASP A 160 -9.26 10.92 3.25
CA ASP A 160 -8.51 12.18 3.04
C ASP A 160 -7.01 11.93 3.11
N CYS A 161 -6.47 11.31 2.06
CA CYS A 161 -5.04 11.08 1.89
C CYS A 161 -4.68 11.00 0.40
N LEU A 162 -3.39 11.09 0.09
CA LEU A 162 -2.90 10.91 -1.28
C LEU A 162 -3.21 9.51 -1.78
N LYS A 163 -3.68 9.44 -3.03
CA LYS A 163 -3.99 8.21 -3.73
C LYS A 163 -3.19 8.15 -5.03
N VAL A 164 -2.54 7.02 -5.27
CA VAL A 164 -1.76 6.77 -6.49
C VAL A 164 -2.35 5.58 -7.22
N ILE A 165 -2.61 5.76 -8.52
CA ILE A 165 -3.02 4.66 -9.39
C ILE A 165 -1.77 3.86 -9.76
N GLU A 166 -1.73 2.57 -9.39
CA GLU A 166 -0.58 1.68 -9.58
C GLU A 166 -0.94 0.49 -10.49
N VAL A 167 -1.47 0.77 -11.68
CA VAL A 167 -1.81 -0.24 -12.67
C VAL A 167 -0.53 -0.78 -13.32
N TRP A 168 -0.36 -2.11 -13.31
CA TRP A 168 0.76 -2.77 -13.96
C TRP A 168 0.82 -2.42 -15.45
N GLN A 169 2.00 -1.98 -15.91
CA GLN A 169 2.20 -1.51 -17.29
C GLN A 169 1.21 -0.41 -17.75
N GLY A 170 0.55 0.28 -16.81
CA GLY A 170 -0.45 1.32 -17.11
C GLY A 170 0.05 2.47 -17.99
N HIS A 171 1.39 2.66 -18.07
CA HIS A 171 2.06 3.67 -18.90
C HIS A 171 2.14 3.29 -20.38
N LEU A 172 1.96 2.01 -20.75
CA LEU A 172 2.01 1.56 -22.13
C LEU A 172 0.84 2.16 -22.93
N ASP A 173 0.97 2.17 -24.25
CA ASP A 173 -0.05 2.69 -25.19
C ASP A 173 -0.54 4.10 -24.81
N ASN A 174 0.41 5.00 -24.58
CA ASN A 174 0.16 6.38 -24.15
C ASN A 174 -0.62 6.49 -22.82
N GLY A 175 -0.36 5.57 -21.89
CA GLY A 175 -0.99 5.55 -20.58
C GLY A 175 -2.41 4.98 -20.58
N ALA A 176 -2.70 4.06 -21.48
CA ALA A 176 -4.05 3.49 -21.64
C ALA A 176 -4.59 2.87 -20.34
N GLY A 177 -3.77 2.12 -19.60
CA GLY A 177 -4.16 1.51 -18.33
C GLY A 177 -4.51 2.56 -17.26
N PHE A 178 -3.72 3.61 -17.15
CA PHE A 178 -4.00 4.70 -16.20
C PHE A 178 -5.26 5.48 -16.59
N LYS A 179 -5.47 5.75 -17.90
CA LYS A 179 -6.69 6.43 -18.37
C LYS A 179 -7.93 5.61 -18.08
N LYS A 180 -7.89 4.30 -18.34
CA LYS A 180 -8.98 3.37 -18.04
C LYS A 180 -9.33 3.40 -16.54
N ALA A 181 -8.32 3.30 -15.68
CA ALA A 181 -8.51 3.35 -14.24
C ALA A 181 -9.11 4.68 -13.78
N LEU A 182 -8.63 5.82 -14.30
CA LEU A 182 -9.17 7.13 -13.99
C LEU A 182 -10.64 7.29 -14.40
N VAL A 183 -11.01 6.84 -15.60
CA VAL A 183 -12.41 6.88 -16.06
C VAL A 183 -13.28 6.07 -15.12
N LYS A 184 -12.85 4.85 -14.76
CA LYS A 184 -13.63 3.99 -13.86
C LYS A 184 -13.76 4.56 -12.45
N LEU A 185 -12.71 5.18 -11.91
CA LEU A 185 -12.77 5.87 -10.61
C LEU A 185 -13.74 7.07 -10.66
N ALA A 186 -13.76 7.82 -11.77
CA ALA A 186 -14.70 8.92 -11.94
C ALA A 186 -16.16 8.40 -11.96
N GLU A 187 -16.44 7.33 -12.71
CA GLU A 187 -17.76 6.68 -12.72
C GLU A 187 -18.22 6.24 -11.32
N ILE A 188 -17.32 5.62 -10.55
CA ILE A 188 -17.61 5.19 -9.17
C ILE A 188 -17.91 6.42 -8.29
N TYR A 189 -17.14 7.49 -8.41
CA TYR A 189 -17.33 8.70 -7.63
C TYR A 189 -18.63 9.44 -7.97
N GLU A 190 -19.01 9.47 -9.23
CA GLU A 190 -20.25 10.13 -9.70
C GLU A 190 -21.52 9.34 -9.39
N SER A 191 -21.40 8.04 -9.10
CA SER A 191 -22.54 7.18 -8.78
C SER A 191 -23.03 7.27 -7.33
N GLN A 192 -22.34 8.07 -6.51
CA GLN A 192 -22.63 8.31 -5.09
C GLN A 192 -23.46 9.58 -4.88
#